data_5c53a6e5d0bb334f9456aa2c5cc0d72c
#
_entry.id   5c53a6e5d0bb334f9456aa2c5cc0d72c
#
_cell.length_a   1.000
_cell.length_b   1.000
_cell.length_c   1.000
_cell.angle_alpha   90.00
_cell.angle_beta   90.00
_cell.angle_gamma   90.00
#
_symmetry.space_group_name_H-M   'P 1'
#
loop_
_entity.id
_entity.type
_entity.pdbx_description
1 polymer ?
#
loop_
_entity_poly.entity_id
_entity_poly.type
_entity_poly.pdbx_seq_one_letter_code
_entity_poly.pdbx_strand_id
1 'polypeptide(L)'
;LEEAIPILKLAGIEPEPAFFESSDRRLRFSSNHQNIDIIRIRSFDVATFLAYGSAHIAIAGSDVLQEFNHPEIYAPIDLRIGKCRLVVATKEDAAYLHDQRQLSHIRIATKYPETTKRYFAENGVQVDCIKLNGAMEIAPNLGLCRRIVDLVETGSTLSANGLVEIEEVMNVSSKLAVNRAAWKIYPELISKWITKIREVVNTNSKLE
;
A
#
# COMPACT_ATOMS: atom_id res chain seq x y z
N LEU A 1 -7.03 4.14 -7.11
CA LEU A 1 -7.91 5.31 -7.06
C LEU A 1 -9.30 4.97 -7.62
N GLU A 2 -9.36 4.31 -8.76
CA GLU A 2 -10.61 3.94 -9.45
C GLU A 2 -11.57 3.17 -8.54
N GLU A 3 -11.10 2.21 -7.77
CA GLU A 3 -11.91 1.42 -6.84
C GLU A 3 -12.32 2.19 -5.57
N ALA A 4 -11.54 3.20 -5.16
CA ALA A 4 -11.81 3.97 -3.94
C ALA A 4 -12.95 5.00 -4.14
N ILE A 5 -13.05 5.59 -5.33
CA ILE A 5 -14.06 6.62 -5.64
C ILE A 5 -15.49 6.11 -5.47
N PRO A 6 -15.87 4.90 -5.95
CA PRO A 6 -17.21 4.36 -5.71
C PRO A 6 -17.56 4.27 -4.23
N ILE A 7 -16.63 3.84 -3.37
CA ILE A 7 -16.84 3.76 -1.92
C ILE A 7 -17.10 5.14 -1.33
N LEU A 8 -16.30 6.15 -1.72
CA LEU A 8 -16.49 7.53 -1.26
C LEU A 8 -17.86 8.08 -1.70
N LYS A 9 -18.25 7.87 -2.96
CA LYS A 9 -19.57 8.31 -3.47
C LYS A 9 -20.72 7.66 -2.72
N LEU A 10 -20.66 6.34 -2.50
CA LEU A 10 -21.68 5.62 -1.72
C LEU A 10 -21.74 6.09 -0.25
N ALA A 11 -20.61 6.52 0.32
CA ALA A 11 -20.56 7.16 1.64
C ALA A 11 -21.07 8.62 1.62
N GLY A 12 -21.34 9.19 0.44
CA GLY A 12 -21.84 10.55 0.23
C GLY A 12 -20.74 11.61 0.12
N ILE A 13 -19.51 11.23 -0.23
CA ILE A 13 -18.39 12.15 -0.50
C ILE A 13 -18.12 12.16 -2.01
N GLU A 14 -18.40 13.28 -2.66
CA GLU A 14 -18.16 13.45 -4.10
C GLU A 14 -17.13 14.55 -4.35
N PRO A 15 -16.01 14.23 -5.03
CA PRO A 15 -15.06 15.23 -5.48
C PRO A 15 -15.69 16.18 -6.51
N GLU A 16 -15.20 17.42 -6.59
CA GLU A 16 -15.51 18.32 -7.69
C GLU A 16 -15.13 17.70 -9.05
N PRO A 17 -15.80 18.04 -10.17
CA PRO A 17 -15.57 17.44 -11.48
C PRO A 17 -14.12 17.51 -11.95
N ALA A 18 -13.42 18.60 -11.67
CA ALA A 18 -12.01 18.79 -12.02
C ALA A 18 -11.05 17.72 -11.43
N PHE A 19 -11.45 17.04 -10.35
CA PHE A 19 -10.69 15.91 -9.79
C PHE A 19 -10.46 14.79 -10.81
N PHE A 20 -11.38 14.61 -11.75
CA PHE A 20 -11.33 13.55 -12.77
C PHE A 20 -10.63 13.99 -14.06
N GLU A 21 -10.32 15.26 -14.21
CA GLU A 21 -9.65 15.79 -15.38
C GLU A 21 -8.14 15.49 -15.33
N SER A 22 -7.63 14.75 -16.30
CA SER A 22 -6.20 14.40 -16.39
C SER A 22 -5.31 15.60 -16.69
N SER A 23 -5.85 16.67 -17.29
CA SER A 23 -5.17 17.92 -17.57
C SER A 23 -5.04 18.84 -16.35
N ASP A 24 -5.88 18.67 -15.32
CA ASP A 24 -5.81 19.46 -14.10
C ASP A 24 -4.62 19.01 -13.24
N ARG A 25 -3.71 19.93 -12.97
CA ARG A 25 -2.48 19.69 -12.19
C ARG A 25 -2.64 20.00 -10.70
N ARG A 26 -3.79 20.46 -10.27
CA ARG A 26 -4.07 20.66 -8.85
C ARG A 26 -3.98 19.33 -8.10
N LEU A 27 -3.59 19.40 -6.85
CA LEU A 27 -3.49 18.24 -5.95
C LEU A 27 -4.53 18.30 -4.82
N ARG A 28 -5.20 19.44 -4.64
CA ARG A 28 -6.27 19.65 -3.67
C ARG A 28 -7.54 20.06 -4.38
N PHE A 29 -8.62 19.38 -4.08
CA PHE A 29 -9.93 19.52 -4.70
C PHE A 29 -10.99 19.65 -3.61
N SER A 30 -12.00 20.48 -3.86
CA SER A 30 -13.19 20.54 -3.03
C SER A 30 -14.07 19.29 -3.19
N SER A 31 -14.99 19.12 -2.25
CA SER A 31 -16.03 18.09 -2.37
C SER A 31 -17.42 18.73 -2.24
N ASN A 32 -18.46 17.91 -2.34
CA ASN A 32 -19.84 18.29 -2.05
C ASN A 32 -20.08 18.69 -0.57
N HIS A 33 -19.07 18.62 0.30
CA HIS A 33 -19.10 19.06 1.68
C HIS A 33 -18.13 20.23 1.89
N GLN A 34 -18.60 21.35 2.44
CA GLN A 34 -17.81 22.56 2.67
C GLN A 34 -16.56 22.37 3.56
N ASN A 35 -16.57 21.35 4.41
CA ASN A 35 -15.49 21.05 5.37
C ASN A 35 -14.66 19.83 4.98
N ILE A 36 -14.76 19.36 3.73
CA ILE A 36 -13.98 18.22 3.22
C ILE A 36 -13.32 18.62 1.92
N ASP A 37 -11.99 18.59 1.93
CA ASP A 37 -11.18 18.66 0.74
C ASP A 37 -10.55 17.30 0.48
N ILE A 38 -10.33 16.99 -0.80
CA ILE A 38 -9.70 15.75 -1.25
C ILE A 38 -8.32 16.06 -1.82
N ILE A 39 -7.31 15.38 -1.33
CA ILE A 39 -5.92 15.54 -1.78
C ILE A 39 -5.53 14.30 -2.60
N ARG A 40 -5.02 14.54 -3.82
CA ARG A 40 -4.52 13.49 -4.72
C ARG A 40 -2.98 13.53 -4.72
N ILE A 41 -2.37 12.54 -4.09
CA ILE A 41 -0.92 12.41 -3.94
C ILE A 41 -0.45 11.00 -4.28
N ARG A 42 0.86 10.80 -4.40
CA ARG A 42 1.45 9.48 -4.64
C ARG A 42 1.25 8.56 -3.44
N SER A 43 1.04 7.28 -3.69
CA SER A 43 0.71 6.28 -2.66
C SER A 43 1.67 6.30 -1.47
N PHE A 44 2.98 6.36 -1.72
CA PHE A 44 3.99 6.36 -0.65
C PHE A 44 3.99 7.65 0.20
N ASP A 45 3.54 8.77 -0.36
CA ASP A 45 3.47 10.04 0.36
C ASP A 45 2.23 10.11 1.27
N VAL A 46 1.19 9.30 0.99
CA VAL A 46 -0.07 9.30 1.75
C VAL A 46 0.17 9.08 3.25
N ALA A 47 0.99 8.10 3.60
CA ALA A 47 1.30 7.79 4.99
C ALA A 47 2.01 8.97 5.70
N THR A 48 2.90 9.67 4.99
CA THR A 48 3.57 10.85 5.52
C THR A 48 2.60 11.99 5.79
N PHE A 49 1.75 12.36 4.80
CA PHE A 49 0.75 13.42 5.00
C PHE A 49 -0.22 13.09 6.13
N LEU A 50 -0.60 11.82 6.26
CA LEU A 50 -1.47 11.37 7.33
C LEU A 50 -0.78 11.43 8.70
N ALA A 51 0.45 10.92 8.83
CA ALA A 51 1.18 10.87 10.09
C ALA A 51 1.42 12.25 10.68
N TYR A 52 1.77 13.22 9.84
CA TYR A 52 2.04 14.60 10.25
C TYR A 52 0.79 15.50 10.33
N GLY A 53 -0.42 14.93 10.16
CA GLY A 53 -1.68 15.65 10.35
C GLY A 53 -2.05 16.62 9.23
N SER A 54 -1.31 16.62 8.10
CA SER A 54 -1.68 17.39 6.91
C SER A 54 -2.91 16.80 6.19
N ALA A 55 -3.16 15.51 6.40
CA ALA A 55 -4.42 14.84 6.10
C ALA A 55 -4.97 14.20 7.39
N HIS A 56 -6.30 14.24 7.56
CA HIS A 56 -6.96 13.68 8.74
C HIS A 56 -7.36 12.23 8.55
N ILE A 57 -7.80 11.91 7.34
CA ILE A 57 -8.22 10.58 6.90
C ILE A 57 -7.53 10.30 5.56
N ALA A 58 -7.16 9.06 5.30
CA ALA A 58 -6.55 8.65 4.05
C ALA A 58 -7.01 7.26 3.62
N ILE A 59 -6.96 7.00 2.31
CA ILE A 59 -7.04 5.66 1.73
C ILE A 59 -5.64 5.30 1.23
N ALA A 60 -5.07 4.24 1.78
CA ALA A 60 -3.73 3.78 1.43
C ALA A 60 -3.66 2.24 1.47
N GLY A 61 -2.76 1.66 0.69
CA GLY A 61 -2.47 0.24 0.77
C GLY A 61 -1.86 -0.15 2.12
N SER A 62 -2.17 -1.34 2.60
CA SER A 62 -1.59 -1.87 3.85
C SER A 62 -0.07 -2.01 3.77
N ASP A 63 0.46 -2.23 2.57
CA ASP A 63 1.89 -2.25 2.25
C ASP A 63 2.59 -0.92 2.60
N VAL A 64 2.01 0.20 2.15
CA VAL A 64 2.53 1.55 2.43
C VAL A 64 2.44 1.87 3.92
N LEU A 65 1.32 1.53 4.56
CA LEU A 65 1.12 1.78 5.99
C LEU A 65 2.10 0.98 6.85
N GLN A 66 2.35 -0.28 6.50
CA GLN A 66 3.31 -1.15 7.19
C GLN A 66 4.76 -0.74 6.95
N GLU A 67 5.09 -0.31 5.74
CA GLU A 67 6.43 0.17 5.43
C GLU A 67 6.77 1.44 6.21
N PHE A 68 5.84 2.38 6.29
CA PHE A 68 6.01 3.63 7.03
C PHE A 68 5.94 3.44 8.54
N ASN A 69 5.08 2.54 9.02
CA ASN A 69 4.91 2.09 10.41
C ASN A 69 4.95 3.21 11.46
N HIS A 70 4.09 4.21 11.33
CA HIS A 70 4.08 5.38 12.23
C HIS A 70 2.99 5.29 13.30
N PRO A 71 3.29 5.56 14.60
CA PRO A 71 2.35 5.41 15.71
C PRO A 71 1.12 6.33 15.64
N GLU A 72 1.21 7.48 14.96
CA GLU A 72 0.07 8.39 14.78
C GLU A 72 -0.94 7.89 13.73
N ILE A 73 -0.65 6.82 13.01
CA ILE A 73 -1.57 6.25 12.03
C ILE A 73 -2.36 5.10 12.67
N TYR A 74 -3.67 5.12 12.48
CA TYR A 74 -4.56 4.02 12.83
C TYR A 74 -5.46 3.68 11.64
N ALA A 75 -5.54 2.40 11.28
CA ALA A 75 -6.32 1.92 10.13
C ALA A 75 -7.54 1.10 10.59
N PRO A 76 -8.71 1.74 10.87
CA PRO A 76 -9.88 1.09 11.43
C PRO A 76 -10.67 0.22 10.45
N ILE A 77 -10.47 0.36 9.15
CA ILE A 77 -11.26 -0.34 8.13
C ILE A 77 -10.37 -0.89 7.02
N ASP A 78 -10.56 -2.18 6.71
CA ASP A 78 -10.14 -2.77 5.45
C ASP A 78 -11.23 -2.51 4.41
N LEU A 79 -10.88 -1.79 3.34
CA LEU A 79 -11.82 -1.48 2.27
C LEU A 79 -12.04 -2.65 1.31
N ARG A 80 -11.21 -3.71 1.40
CA ARG A 80 -11.26 -4.96 0.62
C ARG A 80 -11.08 -4.75 -0.89
N ILE A 81 -10.50 -3.65 -1.29
CA ILE A 81 -10.18 -3.29 -2.68
C ILE A 81 -8.68 -3.23 -2.89
N GLY A 82 -8.23 -3.22 -4.15
CA GLY A 82 -6.80 -3.20 -4.52
C GLY A 82 -6.04 -4.39 -3.94
N LYS A 83 -6.65 -5.59 -3.97
CA LYS A 83 -6.05 -6.80 -3.41
C LYS A 83 -4.87 -7.24 -4.26
N CYS A 84 -3.72 -7.41 -3.62
CA CYS A 84 -2.52 -7.99 -4.19
C CYS A 84 -1.68 -8.64 -3.08
N ARG A 85 -0.51 -9.16 -3.42
CA ARG A 85 0.41 -9.79 -2.46
C ARG A 85 1.78 -9.14 -2.56
N LEU A 86 2.45 -8.98 -1.45
CA LEU A 86 3.86 -8.68 -1.40
C LEU A 86 4.60 -10.02 -1.35
N VAL A 87 5.47 -10.27 -2.30
CA VAL A 87 6.11 -11.59 -2.45
C VAL A 87 7.62 -11.47 -2.60
N VAL A 88 8.32 -12.53 -2.23
CA VAL A 88 9.73 -12.73 -2.58
C VAL A 88 9.79 -13.45 -3.93
N ALA A 89 10.54 -12.89 -4.87
CA ALA A 89 10.75 -13.53 -6.17
C ALA A 89 12.24 -13.63 -6.51
N THR A 90 12.58 -14.60 -7.34
CA THR A 90 13.94 -14.88 -7.82
C THR A 90 13.92 -15.34 -9.27
N LYS A 91 15.09 -15.49 -9.89
CA LYS A 91 15.19 -16.12 -11.21
C LYS A 91 14.71 -17.57 -11.15
N GLU A 92 14.07 -18.03 -12.21
CA GLU A 92 13.54 -19.37 -12.30
C GLU A 92 14.64 -20.45 -12.13
N ASP A 93 15.80 -20.24 -12.72
CA ASP A 93 16.97 -21.12 -12.62
C ASP A 93 17.62 -21.15 -11.22
N ALA A 94 17.33 -20.16 -10.37
CA ALA A 94 17.82 -20.06 -9.02
C ALA A 94 16.79 -20.42 -7.94
N ALA A 95 15.56 -20.76 -8.32
CA ALA A 95 14.47 -21.05 -7.39
C ALA A 95 14.76 -22.26 -6.48
N TYR A 96 15.51 -23.25 -6.97
CA TYR A 96 15.90 -24.44 -6.20
C TYR A 96 16.91 -24.13 -5.07
N LEU A 97 17.59 -22.97 -5.10
CA LEU A 97 18.51 -22.51 -4.04
C LEU A 97 17.77 -21.78 -2.91
N HIS A 98 16.49 -22.03 -2.76
CA HIS A 98 15.61 -21.29 -1.85
C HIS A 98 15.88 -21.57 -0.36
N ASP A 99 16.71 -22.51 0.03
CA ASP A 99 16.99 -22.75 1.45
C ASP A 99 17.62 -21.50 2.10
N GLN A 100 16.76 -20.73 2.75
CA GLN A 100 17.11 -19.46 3.41
C GLN A 100 18.17 -19.66 4.50
N ARG A 101 18.21 -20.83 5.14
CA ARG A 101 19.12 -21.15 6.26
C ARG A 101 20.57 -21.26 5.83
N GLN A 102 20.83 -21.46 4.53
CA GLN A 102 22.17 -21.53 3.97
C GLN A 102 22.74 -20.15 3.58
N LEU A 103 21.92 -19.11 3.58
CA LEU A 103 22.32 -17.77 3.18
C LEU A 103 22.33 -16.85 4.41
N SER A 104 23.47 -16.72 5.06
CA SER A 104 23.65 -15.84 6.23
C SER A 104 23.47 -14.35 5.92
N HIS A 105 23.55 -13.96 4.66
CA HIS A 105 23.40 -12.58 4.21
C HIS A 105 22.87 -12.53 2.78
N ILE A 106 21.70 -11.95 2.58
CA ILE A 106 21.03 -11.89 1.27
C ILE A 106 20.82 -10.43 0.87
N ARG A 107 21.18 -10.09 -0.38
CA ARG A 107 20.87 -8.80 -0.98
C ARG A 107 19.54 -8.89 -1.74
N ILE A 108 18.64 -7.96 -1.43
CA ILE A 108 17.27 -7.91 -1.96
C ILE A 108 16.96 -6.50 -2.49
N ALA A 109 16.48 -6.40 -3.73
CA ALA A 109 15.97 -5.15 -4.26
C ALA A 109 14.47 -5.03 -3.95
N THR A 110 14.05 -3.90 -3.42
CA THR A 110 12.66 -3.69 -2.99
C THR A 110 12.30 -2.21 -2.88
N LYS A 111 11.01 -1.94 -2.97
CA LYS A 111 10.42 -0.64 -2.62
C LYS A 111 10.06 -0.56 -1.13
N TYR A 112 10.09 -1.71 -0.43
CA TYR A 112 9.63 -1.91 0.95
C TYR A 112 10.75 -2.41 1.87
N PRO A 113 11.85 -1.63 2.07
CA PRO A 113 13.01 -2.09 2.83
C PRO A 113 12.72 -2.43 4.29
N GLU A 114 11.87 -1.66 4.97
CA GLU A 114 11.59 -1.89 6.39
C GLU A 114 10.69 -3.13 6.60
N THR A 115 9.69 -3.31 5.75
CA THR A 115 8.84 -4.51 5.74
C THR A 115 9.67 -5.76 5.40
N THR A 116 10.54 -5.65 4.39
CA THR A 116 11.43 -6.74 3.98
C THR A 116 12.38 -7.15 5.11
N LYS A 117 13.07 -6.19 5.73
CA LYS A 117 13.99 -6.47 6.85
C LYS A 117 13.26 -7.15 8.01
N ARG A 118 12.09 -6.65 8.38
CA ARG A 118 11.29 -7.25 9.47
C ARG A 118 10.91 -8.69 9.16
N TYR A 119 10.37 -8.95 7.97
CA TYR A 119 9.97 -10.29 7.53
C TYR A 119 11.13 -11.29 7.59
N PHE A 120 12.30 -10.93 7.03
CA PHE A 120 13.46 -11.82 7.03
C PHE A 120 14.06 -11.98 8.43
N ALA A 121 14.04 -10.93 9.26
CA ALA A 121 14.50 -11.01 10.65
C ALA A 121 13.66 -11.97 11.49
N GLU A 122 12.33 -11.99 11.31
CA GLU A 122 11.41 -12.95 11.94
C GLU A 122 11.72 -14.38 11.54
N ASN A 123 12.27 -14.60 10.34
CA ASN A 123 12.72 -15.89 9.84
C ASN A 123 14.21 -16.18 10.15
N GLY A 124 14.88 -15.34 10.96
CA GLY A 124 16.27 -15.52 11.36
C GLY A 124 17.31 -15.25 10.26
N VAL A 125 16.93 -14.52 9.21
CA VAL A 125 17.78 -14.19 8.07
C VAL A 125 18.11 -12.70 8.07
N GLN A 126 19.39 -12.38 7.88
CA GLN A 126 19.84 -10.99 7.73
C GLN A 126 19.84 -10.58 6.25
N VAL A 127 19.25 -9.43 5.92
CA VAL A 127 19.15 -8.94 4.55
C VAL A 127 19.74 -7.54 4.37
N ASP A 128 20.35 -7.34 3.23
CA ASP A 128 20.81 -6.04 2.73
C ASP A 128 19.82 -5.55 1.66
N CYS A 129 19.01 -4.54 1.99
CA CYS A 129 17.98 -4.04 1.11
C CYS A 129 18.51 -2.92 0.21
N ILE A 130 18.41 -3.13 -1.11
CA ILE A 130 18.63 -2.09 -2.12
C ILE A 130 17.28 -1.46 -2.42
N LYS A 131 17.10 -0.20 -2.00
CA LYS A 131 15.85 0.52 -2.25
C LYS A 131 15.77 0.98 -3.70
N LEU A 132 14.75 0.49 -4.40
CA LEU A 132 14.34 0.95 -5.72
C LEU A 132 12.92 1.52 -5.66
N ASN A 133 12.57 2.38 -6.60
CA ASN A 133 11.22 2.96 -6.70
C ASN A 133 10.36 2.29 -7.77
N GLY A 134 10.96 1.45 -8.60
CA GLY A 134 10.32 0.68 -9.67
C GLY A 134 11.34 -0.19 -10.39
N ALA A 135 10.89 -0.97 -11.38
CA ALA A 135 11.70 -1.86 -12.19
C ALA A 135 12.55 -2.87 -11.37
N MET A 136 11.99 -3.38 -10.26
CA MET A 136 12.65 -4.38 -9.42
C MET A 136 12.95 -5.65 -10.20
N GLU A 137 12.08 -6.04 -11.14
CA GLU A 137 12.16 -7.29 -11.90
C GLU A 137 13.43 -7.41 -12.76
N ILE A 138 14.02 -6.29 -13.16
CA ILE A 138 15.28 -6.32 -13.93
C ILE A 138 16.51 -6.47 -13.04
N ALA A 139 16.42 -6.15 -11.75
CA ALA A 139 17.56 -6.12 -10.84
C ALA A 139 18.32 -7.46 -10.73
N PRO A 140 17.66 -8.64 -10.65
CA PRO A 140 18.34 -9.92 -10.64
C PRO A 140 19.06 -10.23 -11.99
N ASN A 141 18.48 -9.79 -13.11
CA ASN A 141 19.06 -10.03 -14.43
C ASN A 141 20.33 -9.20 -14.66
N LEU A 142 20.42 -8.05 -14.04
CA LEU A 142 21.61 -7.18 -14.05
C LEU A 142 22.64 -7.52 -12.95
N GLY A 143 22.40 -8.56 -12.14
CA GLY A 143 23.30 -8.99 -11.08
C GLY A 143 23.33 -8.05 -9.85
N LEU A 144 22.38 -7.14 -9.73
CA LEU A 144 22.29 -6.20 -8.59
C LEU A 144 21.93 -6.93 -7.29
N CYS A 145 21.06 -7.94 -7.38
CA CYS A 145 20.61 -8.77 -6.26
C CYS A 145 20.27 -10.17 -6.74
N ARG A 146 20.03 -11.11 -5.82
CA ARG A 146 19.52 -12.44 -6.16
C ARG A 146 18.00 -12.54 -6.06
N ARG A 147 17.39 -11.75 -5.18
CA ARG A 147 15.96 -11.77 -4.89
C ARG A 147 15.40 -10.35 -4.92
N ILE A 148 14.14 -10.26 -5.21
CA ILE A 148 13.36 -9.04 -5.07
C ILE A 148 12.20 -9.28 -4.11
N VAL A 149 11.71 -8.19 -3.51
CA VAL A 149 10.43 -8.16 -2.80
C VAL A 149 9.58 -7.07 -3.43
N ASP A 150 8.48 -7.47 -4.06
CA ASP A 150 7.59 -6.55 -4.77
C ASP A 150 6.13 -7.01 -4.73
N LEU A 151 5.22 -6.10 -5.10
CA LEU A 151 3.80 -6.38 -5.21
C LEU A 151 3.49 -7.21 -6.44
N VAL A 152 2.63 -8.20 -6.26
CA VAL A 152 2.16 -9.08 -7.32
C VAL A 152 0.64 -9.22 -7.24
N GLU A 153 -0.03 -8.91 -8.33
CA GLU A 153 -1.45 -9.17 -8.52
C GLU A 153 -1.66 -10.48 -9.28
N THR A 154 -1.18 -10.56 -10.53
CA THR A 154 -1.32 -11.73 -11.42
C THR A 154 -0.04 -12.50 -11.64
N GLY A 155 1.12 -11.92 -11.35
CA GLY A 155 2.44 -12.53 -11.61
C GLY A 155 2.96 -12.37 -13.04
N SER A 156 2.19 -11.78 -13.94
CA SER A 156 2.56 -11.63 -15.36
C SER A 156 3.87 -10.86 -15.58
N THR A 157 4.10 -9.79 -14.79
CA THR A 157 5.34 -9.01 -14.88
C THR A 157 6.55 -9.81 -14.43
N LEU A 158 6.44 -10.60 -13.38
CA LEU A 158 7.51 -11.49 -12.93
C LEU A 158 7.88 -12.50 -14.03
N SER A 159 6.88 -13.21 -14.55
CA SER A 159 7.07 -14.21 -15.60
C SER A 159 7.67 -13.64 -16.88
N ALA A 160 7.24 -12.44 -17.29
CA ALA A 160 7.78 -11.73 -18.46
C ALA A 160 9.28 -11.39 -18.31
N ASN A 161 9.79 -11.31 -17.07
CA ASN A 161 11.19 -11.04 -16.76
C ASN A 161 11.98 -12.30 -16.31
N GLY A 162 11.40 -13.50 -16.46
CA GLY A 162 12.05 -14.78 -16.09
C GLY A 162 12.19 -14.96 -14.57
N LEU A 163 11.30 -14.36 -13.80
CA LEU A 163 11.25 -14.49 -12.36
C LEU A 163 10.06 -15.35 -11.95
N VAL A 164 10.24 -16.05 -10.84
CA VAL A 164 9.21 -16.85 -10.18
C VAL A 164 9.05 -16.41 -8.73
N GLU A 165 7.83 -16.45 -8.26
CA GLU A 165 7.50 -16.26 -6.86
C GLU A 165 7.95 -17.47 -6.05
N ILE A 166 8.62 -17.25 -4.92
CA ILE A 166 9.10 -18.30 -4.02
C ILE A 166 8.46 -18.26 -2.64
N GLU A 167 7.97 -17.09 -2.20
CA GLU A 167 7.44 -16.92 -0.86
C GLU A 167 6.50 -15.70 -0.80
N GLU A 168 5.41 -15.82 -0.05
CA GLU A 168 4.50 -14.71 0.24
C GLU A 168 4.92 -14.02 1.54
N VAL A 169 5.13 -12.70 1.47
CA VAL A 169 5.46 -11.87 2.64
C VAL A 169 4.19 -11.43 3.36
N MET A 170 3.20 -10.93 2.61
CA MET A 170 1.92 -10.49 3.15
C MET A 170 0.86 -10.27 2.08
N ASN A 171 -0.40 -10.43 2.47
CA ASN A 171 -1.54 -9.98 1.69
C ASN A 171 -1.73 -8.47 1.82
N VAL A 172 -2.06 -7.80 0.74
CA VAL A 172 -2.23 -6.36 0.65
C VAL A 172 -3.65 -6.03 0.23
N SER A 173 -4.21 -5.02 0.87
CA SER A 173 -5.49 -4.40 0.51
C SER A 173 -5.48 -2.93 0.90
N SER A 174 -6.34 -2.11 0.28
CA SER A 174 -6.49 -0.71 0.67
C SER A 174 -7.21 -0.59 2.01
N LYS A 175 -6.69 0.28 2.87
CA LYS A 175 -7.24 0.59 4.19
C LYS A 175 -7.74 2.03 4.24
N LEU A 176 -8.81 2.26 4.99
CA LEU A 176 -9.10 3.59 5.52
C LEU A 176 -8.24 3.79 6.76
N ALA A 177 -7.39 4.80 6.73
CA ALA A 177 -6.50 5.15 7.83
C ALA A 177 -6.79 6.57 8.33
N VAL A 178 -6.55 6.82 9.61
CA VAL A 178 -6.79 8.12 10.26
C VAL A 178 -5.58 8.55 11.06
N ASN A 179 -5.37 9.85 11.15
CA ASN A 179 -4.42 10.43 12.10
C ASN A 179 -5.04 10.43 13.50
N ARG A 180 -4.33 9.86 14.50
CA ARG A 180 -4.83 9.72 15.88
C ARG A 180 -5.08 11.06 16.55
N ALA A 181 -4.20 12.05 16.33
CA ALA A 181 -4.35 13.38 16.89
C ALA A 181 -5.56 14.09 16.28
N ALA A 182 -5.72 14.02 14.96
CA ALA A 182 -6.88 14.58 14.27
C ALA A 182 -8.20 13.95 14.78
N TRP A 183 -8.22 12.64 15.03
CA TRP A 183 -9.41 11.97 15.59
C TRP A 183 -9.75 12.47 16.99
N LYS A 184 -8.76 12.80 17.82
CA LYS A 184 -8.99 13.39 19.15
C LYS A 184 -9.52 14.84 19.05
N ILE A 185 -9.08 15.59 18.05
CA ILE A 185 -9.50 16.98 17.84
C ILE A 185 -10.91 17.06 17.22
N TYR A 186 -11.23 16.16 16.29
CA TYR A 186 -12.50 16.12 15.54
C TYR A 186 -13.23 14.78 15.68
N PRO A 187 -13.55 14.33 16.92
CA PRO A 187 -14.03 12.96 17.16
C PRO A 187 -15.34 12.66 16.46
N GLU A 188 -16.31 13.58 16.52
CA GLU A 188 -17.64 13.38 15.92
C GLU A 188 -17.57 13.30 14.40
N LEU A 189 -16.81 14.22 13.78
CA LEU A 189 -16.69 14.31 12.33
C LEU A 189 -15.99 13.07 11.76
N ILE A 190 -14.85 12.69 12.34
CA ILE A 190 -14.07 11.53 11.86
C ILE A 190 -14.82 10.23 12.11
N SER A 191 -15.43 10.06 13.29
CA SER A 191 -16.22 8.85 13.60
C SER A 191 -17.44 8.71 12.69
N LYS A 192 -18.11 9.81 12.33
CA LYS A 192 -19.20 9.83 11.35
C LYS A 192 -18.77 9.22 10.01
N TRP A 193 -17.63 9.66 9.49
CA TRP A 193 -17.13 9.18 8.19
C TRP A 193 -16.62 7.74 8.25
N ILE A 194 -15.95 7.35 9.33
CA ILE A 194 -15.56 5.96 9.57
C ILE A 194 -16.80 5.06 9.56
N THR A 195 -17.86 5.44 10.26
CA THR A 195 -19.11 4.65 10.33
C THR A 195 -19.75 4.51 8.96
N LYS A 196 -19.93 5.62 8.23
CA LYS A 196 -20.52 5.58 6.89
C LYS A 196 -19.75 4.72 5.91
N ILE A 197 -18.40 4.85 5.87
CA ILE A 197 -17.56 4.05 4.99
C ILE A 197 -17.61 2.58 5.39
N ARG A 198 -17.66 2.26 6.69
CA ARG A 198 -17.79 0.88 7.18
C ARG A 198 -19.12 0.25 6.74
N GLU A 199 -20.23 0.99 6.80
CA GLU A 199 -21.53 0.55 6.33
C GLU A 199 -21.51 0.21 4.83
N VAL A 200 -20.91 1.08 4.01
CA VAL A 200 -20.75 0.85 2.57
C VAL A 200 -19.95 -0.41 2.29
N VAL A 201 -18.79 -0.58 2.94
CA VAL A 201 -17.93 -1.76 2.75
C VAL A 201 -18.65 -3.04 3.17
N ASN A 202 -19.38 -3.02 4.28
CA ASN A 202 -20.11 -4.19 4.75
C ASN A 202 -21.34 -4.55 3.87
N THR A 203 -21.93 -3.56 3.21
CA THR A 203 -23.05 -3.79 2.28
C THR A 203 -22.55 -4.40 0.98
N ASN A 204 -21.45 -3.87 0.41
CA ASN A 204 -20.86 -4.40 -0.81
C ASN A 204 -20.37 -5.85 -0.65
N SER A 205 -19.82 -6.21 0.50
CA SER A 205 -19.34 -7.58 0.77
C SER A 205 -20.43 -8.64 0.95
N LYS A 206 -21.72 -8.25 0.97
CA LYS A 206 -22.84 -9.19 0.98
C LYS A 206 -23.41 -9.45 -0.42
N LEU A 207 -22.93 -8.72 -1.40
CA LEU A 207 -23.37 -8.80 -2.81
C LEU A 207 -22.37 -9.57 -3.69
N GLU A 208 -21.15 -9.84 -3.18
CA GLU A 208 -20.16 -10.77 -3.74
C GLU A 208 -20.32 -12.18 -3.13
#